data_e2a14fc5472e83fc98ed9adf36503339
#
_entry.id   e2a14fc5472e83fc98ed9adf36503339
#
_cell.length_a   1.000
_cell.length_b   1.000
_cell.length_c   1.000
_cell.angle_alpha   90.00
_cell.angle_beta   90.00
_cell.angle_gamma   90.00
#
_symmetry.space_group_name_H-M   'P 1'
#
loop_
_entity.id
_entity.type
_entity.pdbx_description
1 polymer ?
#
loop_
_entity_poly.entity_id
_entity_poly.type
_entity_poly.pdbx_seq_one_letter_code
_entity_poly.pdbx_strand_id
1 'polypeptide(L)'
;MGKQNAANDRTANGGAQQDGAYAHPDVLVSTDWVQEHHADEDVRLLEVNEDVLLFDTGHIPGAQKIDWLMDLWDDPRREFISPEQLATLFARLGIANDTTVVLYGDKNNWWAAYAFWFFKYSGHDKLKLMNGGRVKWTQENRPLSTEAPSYPKAN
;
A
#
# COMPACT_ATOMS: atom_id res chain seq x y z
N MET A 1 -34.48 -37.34 31.29
CA MET A 1 -34.37 -37.01 29.88
C MET A 1 -34.27 -35.49 29.74
N GLY A 2 -33.10 -34.96 29.67
CA GLY A 2 -32.82 -33.53 29.53
C GLY A 2 -31.83 -33.34 28.44
N LYS A 3 -32.21 -32.68 27.35
CA LYS A 3 -31.29 -32.26 26.30
C LYS A 3 -30.78 -30.85 26.63
N GLN A 4 -29.52 -30.76 26.92
CA GLN A 4 -28.79 -29.51 27.03
C GLN A 4 -28.64 -28.88 25.63
N ASN A 5 -29.14 -27.68 25.50
CA ASN A 5 -28.79 -26.83 24.34
C ASN A 5 -27.55 -26.02 24.69
N ALA A 6 -26.49 -26.31 24.00
CA ALA A 6 -25.28 -25.51 24.03
C ALA A 6 -25.55 -24.13 23.41
N ALA A 7 -25.28 -23.11 24.17
CA ALA A 7 -25.30 -21.74 23.73
C ALA A 7 -24.21 -21.55 22.66
N ASN A 8 -24.62 -21.08 21.51
CA ASN A 8 -23.74 -20.73 20.39
C ASN A 8 -23.16 -19.33 20.63
N ASP A 9 -21.96 -19.30 21.16
CA ASP A 9 -21.17 -18.07 21.28
C ASP A 9 -20.71 -17.65 19.89
N ARG A 10 -21.36 -16.62 19.35
CA ARG A 10 -20.96 -15.96 18.12
C ARG A 10 -20.45 -14.57 18.45
N THR A 11 -19.27 -14.53 19.02
CA THR A 11 -18.51 -13.29 19.12
C THR A 11 -17.43 -13.24 18.05
N ALA A 12 -17.26 -12.05 17.51
CA ALA A 12 -16.16 -11.58 16.68
C ALA A 12 -16.17 -12.05 15.21
N ASN A 13 -16.97 -11.40 14.41
CA ASN A 13 -16.69 -11.31 12.99
C ASN A 13 -15.91 -10.02 12.71
N GLY A 14 -14.63 -10.01 13.08
CA GLY A 14 -13.64 -9.13 12.48
C GLY A 14 -13.59 -9.46 11.00
N GLY A 15 -13.67 -8.43 10.14
CA GLY A 15 -13.87 -8.49 8.70
C GLY A 15 -13.29 -9.73 8.03
N ALA A 16 -14.16 -10.62 7.57
CA ALA A 16 -13.77 -11.81 6.84
C ALA A 16 -13.05 -11.38 5.56
N GLN A 17 -11.72 -11.47 5.56
CA GLN A 17 -10.98 -11.71 4.34
C GLN A 17 -11.61 -12.92 3.67
N GLN A 18 -12.03 -12.77 2.42
CA GLN A 18 -12.51 -13.88 1.62
C GLN A 18 -11.30 -14.73 1.22
N ASP A 19 -10.81 -15.54 2.13
CA ASP A 19 -9.59 -16.36 2.00
C ASP A 19 -9.67 -17.45 0.91
N GLY A 20 -10.67 -17.43 0.08
CA GLY A 20 -10.83 -18.40 -1.00
C GLY A 20 -11.15 -17.80 -2.38
N ALA A 21 -11.28 -16.46 -2.50
CA ALA A 21 -11.72 -15.81 -3.73
C ALA A 21 -10.59 -15.38 -4.67
N TYR A 22 -9.37 -15.25 -4.16
CA TYR A 22 -8.22 -14.76 -4.92
C TYR A 22 -7.10 -15.80 -4.98
N ALA A 23 -6.39 -15.84 -6.13
CA ALA A 23 -5.24 -16.73 -6.30
C ALA A 23 -4.07 -16.39 -5.37
N HIS A 24 -3.91 -15.12 -5.02
CA HIS A 24 -2.87 -14.59 -4.15
C HIS A 24 -3.47 -13.64 -3.11
N PRO A 25 -4.19 -14.17 -2.10
CA PRO A 25 -4.84 -13.32 -1.09
C PRO A 25 -3.85 -12.56 -0.21
N ASP A 26 -2.61 -13.04 -0.09
CA ASP A 26 -1.52 -12.45 0.68
C ASP A 26 -1.03 -11.10 0.16
N VAL A 27 -1.33 -10.74 -1.11
CA VAL A 27 -0.98 -9.44 -1.68
C VAL A 27 -1.97 -8.34 -1.29
N LEU A 28 -3.16 -8.69 -0.79
CA LEU A 28 -4.16 -7.73 -0.34
C LEU A 28 -4.12 -7.60 1.18
N VAL A 29 -4.03 -6.36 1.66
CA VAL A 29 -4.12 -6.04 3.08
C VAL A 29 -5.31 -5.14 3.37
N SER A 30 -5.90 -5.29 4.54
CA SER A 30 -7.01 -4.44 4.99
C SER A 30 -6.51 -3.07 5.45
N THR A 31 -7.44 -2.12 5.58
CA THR A 31 -7.17 -0.83 6.23
C THR A 31 -6.78 -0.99 7.70
N ASP A 32 -7.32 -2.02 8.41
CA ASP A 32 -6.92 -2.35 9.78
C ASP A 32 -5.45 -2.77 9.81
N TRP A 33 -5.06 -3.70 8.95
CA TRP A 33 -3.68 -4.14 8.84
C TRP A 33 -2.73 -2.96 8.60
N VAL A 34 -3.08 -2.07 7.65
CA VAL A 34 -2.26 -0.88 7.36
C VAL A 34 -2.16 0.03 8.57
N GLN A 35 -3.25 0.26 9.29
CA GLN A 35 -3.24 1.09 10.50
C GLN A 35 -2.36 0.51 11.62
N GLU A 36 -2.27 -0.81 11.70
CA GLU A 36 -1.41 -1.50 12.68
C GLU A 36 0.07 -1.52 12.29
N HIS A 37 0.38 -1.55 10.98
CA HIS A 37 1.72 -1.83 10.48
C HIS A 37 2.41 -0.67 9.74
N HIS A 38 1.72 0.45 9.47
CA HIS A 38 2.31 1.55 8.67
C HIS A 38 3.55 2.20 9.30
N ALA A 39 3.77 2.01 10.60
CA ALA A 39 4.91 2.55 11.33
C ALA A 39 6.04 1.51 11.55
N ASP A 40 5.88 0.27 11.08
CA ASP A 40 6.89 -0.77 11.22
C ASP A 40 8.16 -0.41 10.43
N GLU A 41 9.33 -0.74 10.99
CA GLU A 41 10.62 -0.35 10.41
C GLU A 41 10.87 -0.96 9.02
N ASP A 42 10.33 -2.15 8.77
CA ASP A 42 10.44 -2.90 7.52
C ASP A 42 9.27 -2.68 6.55
N VAL A 43 8.36 -1.75 6.85
CA VAL A 43 7.22 -1.40 6.02
C VAL A 43 7.40 0.01 5.44
N ARG A 44 7.12 0.17 4.16
CA ARG A 44 7.02 1.48 3.49
C ARG A 44 5.68 1.59 2.79
N LEU A 45 4.95 2.63 3.11
CA LEU A 45 3.65 2.92 2.54
C LEU A 45 3.81 3.96 1.43
N LEU A 46 3.31 3.66 0.24
CA LEU A 46 3.38 4.54 -0.93
C LEU A 46 1.98 4.89 -1.42
N GLU A 47 1.72 6.17 -1.56
CA GLU A 47 0.49 6.68 -2.18
C GLU A 47 0.75 7.05 -3.64
N VAL A 48 -0.01 6.42 -4.54
CA VAL A 48 0.10 6.61 -5.99
C VAL A 48 -1.27 7.01 -6.52
N ASN A 49 -1.46 8.30 -6.73
CA ASN A 49 -2.72 8.89 -7.18
C ASN A 49 -2.67 9.29 -8.65
N GLU A 50 -3.83 9.31 -9.29
CA GLU A 50 -4.02 10.04 -10.55
C GLU A 50 -3.88 11.55 -10.31
N ASP A 51 -4.57 12.07 -9.31
CA ASP A 51 -4.39 13.44 -8.85
C ASP A 51 -3.28 13.48 -7.78
N VAL A 52 -2.08 13.80 -8.23
CA VAL A 52 -0.90 13.86 -7.36
C VAL A 52 -0.98 14.90 -6.24
N LEU A 53 -1.88 15.87 -6.35
CA LEU A 53 -2.09 16.90 -5.32
C LEU A 53 -2.88 16.39 -4.12
N LEU A 54 -3.61 15.27 -4.25
CA LEU A 54 -4.36 14.70 -3.14
C LEU A 54 -3.48 14.33 -1.95
N PHE A 55 -2.25 13.87 -2.20
CA PHE A 55 -1.31 13.54 -1.15
C PHE A 55 -1.10 14.70 -0.17
N ASP A 56 -0.94 15.90 -0.70
CA ASP A 56 -0.65 17.11 0.08
C ASP A 56 -1.88 17.60 0.89
N THR A 57 -3.08 17.18 0.51
CA THR A 57 -4.32 17.46 1.28
C THR A 57 -4.49 16.59 2.51
N GLY A 58 -3.72 15.50 2.60
CA GLY A 58 -3.74 14.53 3.69
C GLY A 58 -3.51 13.13 3.15
N HIS A 59 -2.63 12.39 3.78
CA HIS A 59 -2.24 11.01 3.44
C HIS A 59 -2.16 10.17 4.71
N ILE A 60 -2.09 8.86 4.56
CA ILE A 60 -1.88 7.96 5.70
C ILE A 60 -0.55 8.33 6.38
N PRO A 61 -0.51 8.45 7.72
CA PRO A 61 0.72 8.82 8.42
C PRO A 61 1.88 7.89 8.02
N GLY A 62 3.03 8.49 7.68
CA GLY A 62 4.20 7.75 7.21
C GLY A 62 4.20 7.38 5.72
N ALA A 63 3.11 7.60 5.00
CA ALA A 63 3.07 7.36 3.56
C ALA A 63 3.95 8.37 2.79
N GLN A 64 4.61 7.86 1.76
CA GLN A 64 5.39 8.66 0.82
C GLN A 64 4.66 8.74 -0.53
N LYS A 65 4.85 9.87 -1.21
CA LYS A 65 4.24 10.14 -2.51
C LYS A 65 5.05 9.50 -3.64
N ILE A 66 4.35 8.85 -4.54
CA ILE A 66 4.85 8.50 -5.87
C ILE A 66 4.05 9.31 -6.90
N ASP A 67 4.76 10.12 -7.67
CA ASP A 67 4.22 10.73 -8.88
C ASP A 67 4.48 9.77 -10.04
N TRP A 68 3.41 9.10 -10.51
CA TRP A 68 3.54 8.08 -11.56
C TRP A 68 4.17 8.61 -12.85
N LEU A 69 3.97 9.88 -13.15
CA LEU A 69 4.51 10.52 -14.34
C LEU A 69 6.00 10.87 -14.19
N MET A 70 6.38 11.38 -13.01
CA MET A 70 7.74 11.86 -12.77
C MET A 70 8.67 10.78 -12.21
N ASP A 71 8.13 9.84 -11.44
CA ASP A 71 8.91 8.83 -10.74
C ASP A 71 8.99 7.49 -11.48
N LEU A 72 7.99 7.15 -12.32
CA LEU A 72 7.89 5.83 -12.96
C LEU A 72 8.11 5.85 -14.48
N TRP A 73 8.17 7.03 -15.08
CA TRP A 73 8.39 7.21 -16.50
C TRP A 73 9.66 7.99 -16.77
N ASP A 74 10.39 7.59 -17.83
CA ASP A 74 11.48 8.37 -18.40
C ASP A 74 10.91 9.24 -19.53
N ASP A 75 10.53 10.48 -19.20
CA ASP A 75 10.17 11.50 -20.19
C ASP A 75 11.45 12.29 -20.52
N PRO A 76 12.01 12.24 -21.72
CA PRO A 76 11.31 12.28 -23.03
C PRO A 76 11.18 10.94 -23.77
N ARG A 77 11.73 9.84 -23.29
CA ARG A 77 11.76 8.58 -24.06
C ARG A 77 10.39 7.89 -24.11
N ARG A 78 9.47 8.24 -23.20
CA ARG A 78 8.18 7.57 -23.01
C ARG A 78 8.33 6.09 -22.72
N GLU A 79 9.36 5.74 -21.97
CA GLU A 79 9.68 4.39 -21.53
C GLU A 79 9.55 4.32 -20.00
N PHE A 80 9.60 3.13 -19.46
CA PHE A 80 9.77 2.95 -18.03
C PHE A 80 11.14 3.46 -17.59
N ILE A 81 11.25 3.89 -16.34
CA ILE A 81 12.56 4.20 -15.76
C ILE A 81 13.47 2.99 -15.81
N SER A 82 14.77 3.23 -15.95
CA SER A 82 15.77 2.16 -15.96
C SER A 82 15.90 1.47 -14.60
N PRO A 83 16.50 0.28 -14.53
CA PRO A 83 16.80 -0.38 -13.26
C PRO A 83 17.62 0.50 -12.31
N GLU A 84 18.55 1.30 -12.82
CA GLU A 84 19.37 2.22 -12.02
C GLU A 84 18.54 3.40 -11.47
N GLN A 85 17.61 3.92 -12.27
CA GLN A 85 16.69 4.97 -11.84
C GLN A 85 15.73 4.41 -10.76
N LEU A 86 15.24 3.19 -10.93
CA LEU A 86 14.41 2.53 -9.92
C LEU A 86 15.17 2.30 -8.62
N ALA A 87 16.41 1.84 -8.69
CA ALA A 87 17.26 1.67 -7.51
C ALA A 87 17.47 3.01 -6.77
N THR A 88 17.67 4.10 -7.52
CA THR A 88 17.77 5.44 -6.96
C THR A 88 16.47 5.89 -6.29
N LEU A 89 15.32 5.61 -6.90
CA LEU A 89 14.00 5.87 -6.33
C LEU A 89 13.80 5.10 -5.02
N PHE A 90 14.09 3.80 -5.01
CA PHE A 90 13.94 2.95 -3.83
C PHE A 90 14.87 3.39 -2.70
N ALA A 91 16.13 3.71 -3.02
CA ALA A 91 17.07 4.25 -2.03
C ALA A 91 16.52 5.53 -1.38
N ARG A 92 15.99 6.47 -2.18
CA ARG A 92 15.35 7.71 -1.71
C ARG A 92 14.16 7.45 -0.79
N LEU A 93 13.36 6.44 -1.11
CA LEU A 93 12.16 6.06 -0.35
C LEU A 93 12.48 5.17 0.87
N GLY A 94 13.75 4.82 1.09
CA GLY A 94 14.16 3.93 2.17
C GLY A 94 13.67 2.49 1.99
N ILE A 95 13.62 2.04 0.73
CA ILE A 95 13.18 0.69 0.35
C ILE A 95 14.42 -0.16 0.04
N ALA A 96 14.67 -1.15 0.86
CA ALA A 96 15.67 -2.20 0.64
C ALA A 96 15.01 -3.46 0.06
N ASN A 97 15.80 -4.46 -0.31
CA ASN A 97 15.29 -5.71 -0.90
C ASN A 97 14.34 -6.48 0.02
N ASP A 98 14.46 -6.32 1.32
CA ASP A 98 13.66 -6.99 2.34
C ASP A 98 12.50 -6.12 2.86
N THR A 99 12.37 -4.88 2.40
CA THR A 99 11.29 -3.97 2.78
C THR A 99 9.96 -4.39 2.17
N THR A 100 8.93 -4.48 2.97
CA THR A 100 7.55 -4.65 2.52
C THR A 100 7.00 -3.31 2.05
N VAL A 101 6.63 -3.24 0.79
CA VAL A 101 6.04 -2.04 0.18
C VAL A 101 4.52 -2.22 0.08
N VAL A 102 3.79 -1.32 0.69
CA VAL A 102 2.32 -1.28 0.64
C VAL A 102 1.89 -0.10 -0.22
N LEU A 103 1.12 -0.38 -1.24
CA LEU A 103 0.65 0.60 -2.21
C LEU A 103 -0.84 0.90 -2.02
N TYR A 104 -1.23 2.14 -2.16
CA TYR A 104 -2.62 2.57 -2.21
C TYR A 104 -2.75 3.88 -3.00
N GLY A 105 -3.95 4.24 -3.38
CA GLY A 105 -4.18 5.49 -4.11
C GLY A 105 -5.66 5.78 -4.34
N ASP A 106 -5.90 6.81 -5.14
CA ASP A 106 -7.21 7.20 -5.63
C ASP A 106 -7.71 6.29 -6.77
N LYS A 107 -8.86 6.61 -7.35
CA LYS A 107 -9.43 5.89 -8.49
C LYS A 107 -9.44 4.38 -8.34
N ASN A 108 -9.86 3.89 -7.15
CA ASN A 108 -9.88 2.46 -6.83
C ASN A 108 -8.51 1.78 -7.00
N ASN A 109 -7.44 2.43 -6.55
CA ASN A 109 -6.06 1.94 -6.67
C ASN A 109 -5.55 1.79 -8.10
N TRP A 110 -6.10 2.50 -9.08
CA TRP A 110 -5.66 2.35 -10.47
C TRP A 110 -4.14 2.48 -10.64
N TRP A 111 -3.58 3.60 -10.20
CA TRP A 111 -2.14 3.84 -10.30
C TRP A 111 -1.31 3.08 -9.27
N ALA A 112 -1.89 2.78 -8.11
CA ALA A 112 -1.27 1.91 -7.12
C ALA A 112 -1.09 0.48 -7.66
N ALA A 113 -2.08 -0.06 -8.37
CA ALA A 113 -2.00 -1.35 -9.03
C ALA A 113 -0.96 -1.35 -10.17
N TYR A 114 -0.86 -0.25 -10.91
CA TYR A 114 0.17 -0.06 -11.93
C TYR A 114 1.58 -0.06 -11.32
N ALA A 115 1.81 0.70 -10.25
CA ALA A 115 3.08 0.71 -9.54
C ALA A 115 3.41 -0.67 -8.95
N PHE A 116 2.42 -1.38 -8.40
CA PHE A 116 2.55 -2.75 -7.92
C PHE A 116 3.08 -3.68 -9.03
N TRP A 117 2.42 -3.66 -10.20
CA TRP A 117 2.84 -4.45 -11.34
C TRP A 117 4.26 -4.11 -11.78
N PHE A 118 4.60 -2.82 -11.89
CA PHE A 118 5.90 -2.36 -12.33
C PHE A 118 7.02 -2.77 -11.36
N PHE A 119 6.81 -2.61 -10.06
CA PHE A 119 7.79 -3.02 -9.04
C PHE A 119 7.97 -4.54 -9.01
N LYS A 120 6.87 -5.29 -9.18
CA LYS A 120 6.93 -6.75 -9.28
C LYS A 120 7.71 -7.20 -10.52
N TYR A 121 7.40 -6.61 -11.66
CA TYR A 121 8.13 -6.85 -12.91
C TYR A 121 9.63 -6.53 -12.77
N SER A 122 9.98 -5.52 -12.01
CA SER A 122 11.36 -5.09 -11.75
C SER A 122 12.09 -5.92 -10.69
N GLY A 123 11.43 -6.92 -10.09
CA GLY A 123 12.04 -7.90 -9.18
C GLY A 123 11.86 -7.63 -7.70
N HIS A 124 11.05 -6.64 -7.29
CA HIS A 124 10.71 -6.46 -5.88
C HIS A 124 9.50 -7.32 -5.52
N ASP A 125 9.69 -8.32 -4.66
CA ASP A 125 8.67 -9.34 -4.38
C ASP A 125 7.78 -9.02 -3.18
N LYS A 126 8.27 -8.26 -2.20
CA LYS A 126 7.53 -7.92 -0.98
C LYS A 126 6.58 -6.75 -1.21
N LEU A 127 5.53 -7.01 -1.97
CA LEU A 127 4.53 -6.02 -2.36
C LEU A 127 3.15 -6.37 -1.82
N LYS A 128 2.44 -5.36 -1.36
CA LYS A 128 1.05 -5.44 -0.92
C LYS A 128 0.25 -4.28 -1.48
N LEU A 129 -1.04 -4.49 -1.65
CA LEU A 129 -2.00 -3.48 -2.07
C LEU A 129 -3.06 -3.31 -0.97
N MET A 130 -3.32 -2.09 -0.53
CA MET A 130 -4.37 -1.83 0.45
C MET A 130 -5.74 -1.95 -0.21
N ASN A 131 -6.53 -2.92 0.24
CA ASN A 131 -7.87 -3.15 -0.29
C ASN A 131 -8.80 -1.97 -0.01
N GLY A 132 -9.45 -1.46 -1.04
CA GLY A 132 -10.35 -0.32 -0.99
C GLY A 132 -9.68 1.04 -1.19
N GLY A 133 -8.36 1.11 -1.23
CA GLY A 133 -7.58 2.31 -1.55
C GLY A 133 -7.85 3.50 -0.63
N ARG A 134 -7.47 4.68 -1.11
CA ARG A 134 -7.61 5.94 -0.38
C ARG A 134 -9.06 6.22 0.05
N VAL A 135 -10.02 5.91 -0.81
CA VAL A 135 -11.44 6.19 -0.54
C VAL A 135 -11.96 5.41 0.67
N LYS A 136 -11.57 4.16 0.80
CA LYS A 136 -11.97 3.35 1.97
C LYS A 136 -11.37 3.88 3.26
N TRP A 137 -10.09 4.23 3.27
CA TRP A 137 -9.42 4.82 4.42
C TRP A 137 -10.13 6.07 4.91
N THR A 138 -10.48 6.98 3.99
CA THR A 138 -11.18 8.24 4.33
C THR A 138 -12.63 8.01 4.76
N GLN A 139 -13.35 7.09 4.13
CA GLN A 139 -14.73 6.73 4.52
C GLN A 139 -14.81 6.12 5.92
N GLU A 140 -13.77 5.41 6.34
CA GLU A 140 -13.66 4.86 7.68
C GLU A 140 -13.17 5.89 8.71
N ASN A 141 -13.00 7.17 8.31
CA ASN A 141 -12.52 8.27 9.15
C ASN A 141 -11.19 7.97 9.86
N ARG A 142 -10.29 7.26 9.19
CA ARG A 142 -8.99 6.91 9.74
C ARG A 142 -8.04 8.11 9.70
N PRO A 143 -6.98 8.13 10.53
CA PRO A 143 -6.06 9.27 10.62
C PRO A 143 -5.42 9.64 9.28
N LEU A 144 -5.31 10.93 9.02
CA LEU A 144 -4.55 11.52 7.93
C LEU A 144 -3.51 12.49 8.48
N SER A 145 -2.39 12.62 7.78
CA SER A 145 -1.32 13.56 8.07
C SER A 145 -0.99 14.38 6.82
N THR A 146 -0.52 15.60 7.01
CA THR A 146 0.07 16.42 5.95
C THR A 146 1.60 16.49 6.05
N GLU A 147 2.19 15.79 7.02
CA GLU A 147 3.63 15.76 7.23
C GLU A 147 4.30 14.81 6.23
N ALA A 148 5.31 15.31 5.53
CA ALA A 148 6.15 14.47 4.68
C ALA A 148 7.07 13.62 5.56
N PRO A 149 6.98 12.28 5.51
CA PRO A 149 7.88 11.43 6.27
C PRO A 149 9.29 11.48 5.69
N SER A 150 10.26 11.24 6.55
CA SER A 150 11.66 11.09 6.16
C SER A 150 12.18 9.75 6.66
N TYR A 151 12.65 8.93 5.74
CA TYR A 151 13.26 7.65 6.04
C TYR A 151 14.76 7.69 5.70
N PRO A 152 15.61 6.95 6.44
CA PRO A 152 17.00 6.77 6.07
C PRO A 152 17.08 6.18 4.64
N LYS A 153 18.05 6.64 3.86
CA LYS A 153 18.29 6.02 2.55
C LYS A 153 18.64 4.55 2.71
N ALA A 154 18.01 3.72 1.90
CA ALA A 154 18.41 2.33 1.78
C ALA A 154 19.71 2.19 0.97
N ASN A 155 20.52 1.20 1.32
CA ASN A 155 21.76 0.85 0.61
C ASN A 155 21.48 -0.16 -0.49
#